data_743b3d1d0657b2a8f7bb3e752ba8f6cb
#
_entry.id   743b3d1d0657b2a8f7bb3e752ba8f6cb
#
_cell.length_a   1.000
_cell.length_b   1.000
_cell.length_c   1.000
_cell.angle_alpha   90.00
_cell.angle_beta   90.00
_cell.angle_gamma   90.00
#
_symmetry.space_group_name_H-M   'P 1'
#
loop_
_entity.id
_entity.type
_entity.pdbx_description
1 polymer ?
#
loop_
_entity_poly.entity_id
_entity_poly.type
_entity_poly.pdbx_seq_one_letter_code
_entity_poly.pdbx_strand_id
1 'polypeptide(L)'
;TALPGETIIAIGEVGLDFYWSREYEQEQLAAFEEAVKWSVETRLPLMIHCRKAQNEMIHIMRHYEKELPGGVFHCFTGNQKEAEEFLRFDRFVLGVGGVSTFKSSHLREDLPAAVPLDRIVLETDSPYMAPVPHRGKRNESAFIVEVMCTLASSYGIDEAEFARRTNENV
;
A
#
# COMPACT_ATOMS: atom_id res chain seq x y z
N THR A 1 9.65 4.65 19.97
CA THR A 1 10.79 5.53 20.29
C THR A 1 12.01 5.04 19.53
N ALA A 2 12.58 5.88 18.65
CA ALA A 2 13.82 5.56 17.94
C ALA A 2 14.98 5.42 18.95
N LEU A 3 15.93 4.53 18.63
CA LEU A 3 17.17 4.44 19.37
C LEU A 3 18.09 5.64 19.06
N PRO A 4 19.02 6.01 19.95
CA PRO A 4 19.94 7.09 19.67
C PRO A 4 20.72 6.87 18.36
N GLY A 5 20.61 7.81 17.42
CA GLY A 5 21.24 7.72 16.09
C GLY A 5 20.35 7.15 14.99
N GLU A 6 19.13 6.68 15.28
CA GLU A 6 18.15 6.26 14.29
C GLU A 6 17.29 7.42 13.79
N THR A 7 17.02 7.45 12.49
CA THR A 7 16.10 8.40 11.87
C THR A 7 14.79 7.69 11.56
N ILE A 8 13.68 8.13 12.14
CA ILE A 8 12.34 7.67 11.76
C ILE A 8 11.96 8.38 10.48
N ILE A 9 11.57 7.61 9.45
CA ILE A 9 11.21 8.13 8.13
C ILE A 9 9.72 7.99 7.81
N ALA A 10 8.99 7.14 8.56
CA ALA A 10 7.56 6.92 8.38
C ALA A 10 6.94 6.38 9.68
N ILE A 11 5.61 6.45 9.78
CA ILE A 11 4.82 5.80 10.82
C ILE A 11 4.14 4.58 10.20
N GLY A 12 4.47 3.40 10.68
CA GLY A 12 3.95 2.14 10.13
C GLY A 12 4.61 0.91 10.75
N GLU A 13 4.10 -0.24 10.51
CA GLU A 13 2.83 -0.49 9.81
C GLU A 13 1.67 -0.23 10.77
N VAL A 14 0.69 0.59 10.35
CA VAL A 14 -0.51 0.92 11.13
C VAL A 14 -1.75 0.72 10.28
N GLY A 15 -2.91 0.52 10.88
CA GLY A 15 -4.13 0.37 10.08
C GLY A 15 -5.20 -0.49 10.73
N LEU A 16 -6.07 -1.05 9.89
CA LEU A 16 -7.25 -1.78 10.31
C LEU A 16 -7.32 -3.14 9.60
N ASP A 17 -7.52 -4.21 10.36
CA ASP A 17 -7.78 -5.54 9.84
C ASP A 17 -9.00 -6.18 10.49
N PHE A 18 -10.11 -6.29 9.76
CA PHE A 18 -11.35 -6.92 10.22
C PHE A 18 -11.59 -8.28 9.54
N TYR A 19 -10.56 -8.83 8.89
CA TYR A 19 -10.69 -10.10 8.17
C TYR A 19 -10.94 -11.29 9.11
N TRP A 20 -10.20 -11.35 10.22
CA TRP A 20 -10.30 -12.48 11.16
C TRP A 20 -11.35 -12.28 12.22
N SER A 21 -11.50 -11.06 12.76
CA SER A 21 -12.42 -10.72 13.84
C SER A 21 -12.65 -9.22 13.92
N ARG A 22 -13.84 -8.80 14.38
CA ARG A 22 -14.15 -7.43 14.77
C ARG A 22 -14.21 -7.27 16.31
N GLU A 23 -13.72 -8.22 17.07
CA GLU A 23 -13.76 -8.20 18.54
C GLU A 23 -13.07 -6.96 19.12
N TYR A 24 -11.95 -6.53 18.53
CA TYR A 24 -11.16 -5.34 18.92
C TYR A 24 -11.32 -4.19 17.92
N GLU A 25 -12.49 -4.05 17.33
CA GLU A 25 -12.73 -3.02 16.31
C GLU A 25 -12.51 -1.61 16.86
N GLN A 26 -13.05 -1.32 18.06
CA GLN A 26 -12.95 0.02 18.67
C GLN A 26 -11.51 0.37 19.05
N GLU A 27 -10.75 -0.60 19.54
CA GLU A 27 -9.34 -0.45 19.87
C GLU A 27 -8.50 -0.23 18.61
N GLN A 28 -8.78 -0.96 17.53
CA GLN A 28 -8.11 -0.76 16.25
C GLN A 28 -8.40 0.64 15.67
N LEU A 29 -9.67 1.08 15.70
CA LEU A 29 -10.06 2.41 15.23
C LEU A 29 -9.35 3.51 16.03
N ALA A 30 -9.33 3.41 17.37
CA ALA A 30 -8.66 4.37 18.23
C ALA A 30 -7.14 4.40 18.02
N ALA A 31 -6.50 3.24 17.89
CA ALA A 31 -5.07 3.14 17.63
C ALA A 31 -4.69 3.70 16.25
N PHE A 32 -5.51 3.42 15.23
CA PHE A 32 -5.28 3.95 13.88
C PHE A 32 -5.45 5.47 13.85
N GLU A 33 -6.50 6.02 14.47
CA GLU A 33 -6.69 7.46 14.55
C GLU A 33 -5.53 8.16 15.29
N GLU A 34 -5.01 7.55 16.33
CA GLU A 34 -3.85 8.09 17.06
C GLU A 34 -2.59 8.10 16.17
N ALA A 35 -2.35 7.05 15.38
CA ALA A 35 -1.26 7.02 14.42
C ALA A 35 -1.41 8.09 13.31
N VAL A 36 -2.64 8.34 12.86
CA VAL A 36 -2.94 9.43 11.92
C VAL A 36 -2.60 10.79 12.53
N LYS A 37 -2.96 11.04 13.80
CA LYS A 37 -2.59 12.27 14.53
C LYS A 37 -1.07 12.43 14.62
N TRP A 38 -0.35 11.35 14.95
CA TRP A 38 1.12 11.39 14.97
C TRP A 38 1.72 11.74 13.62
N SER A 39 1.14 11.22 12.53
CA SER A 39 1.59 11.56 11.17
C SER A 39 1.42 13.06 10.89
N VAL A 40 0.27 13.63 11.24
CA VAL A 40 0.01 15.06 11.11
C VAL A 40 1.00 15.89 11.94
N GLU A 41 1.19 15.55 13.21
CA GLU A 41 2.06 16.27 14.15
C GLU A 41 3.53 16.23 13.76
N THR A 42 4.00 15.04 13.36
CA THR A 42 5.42 14.81 13.03
C THR A 42 5.75 15.09 11.56
N ARG A 43 4.74 15.22 10.71
CA ARG A 43 4.85 15.29 9.24
C ARG A 43 5.55 14.08 8.61
N LEU A 44 5.48 12.92 9.27
CA LEU A 44 5.98 11.66 8.74
C LEU A 44 4.89 10.93 7.95
N PRO A 45 5.21 10.36 6.77
CA PRO A 45 4.24 9.64 5.99
C PRO A 45 3.75 8.37 6.70
N LEU A 46 2.54 7.92 6.34
CA LEU A 46 1.94 6.70 6.85
C LEU A 46 2.22 5.50 5.95
N MET A 47 2.53 4.35 6.53
CA MET A 47 2.43 3.05 5.87
C MET A 47 1.20 2.32 6.44
N ILE A 48 0.15 2.21 5.62
CA ILE A 48 -1.19 1.82 6.07
C ILE A 48 -1.54 0.41 5.61
N HIS A 49 -1.87 -0.44 6.58
CA HIS A 49 -2.53 -1.73 6.36
C HIS A 49 -4.05 -1.55 6.32
N CYS A 50 -4.71 -2.13 5.33
CA CYS A 50 -6.16 -2.13 5.25
C CYS A 50 -6.71 -3.46 4.74
N ARG A 51 -7.43 -4.18 5.58
CA ARG A 51 -8.06 -5.44 5.19
C ARG A 51 -9.49 -5.53 5.74
N LYS A 52 -10.49 -5.53 4.82
CA LYS A 52 -11.92 -5.55 5.17
C LYS A 52 -12.37 -4.39 6.06
N ALA A 53 -11.72 -3.23 5.94
CA ALA A 53 -11.94 -2.05 6.79
C ALA A 53 -11.87 -0.72 6.02
N GLN A 54 -12.06 -0.74 4.69
CA GLN A 54 -11.85 0.42 3.82
C GLN A 54 -12.70 1.62 4.22
N ASN A 55 -13.99 1.39 4.51
CA ASN A 55 -14.90 2.48 4.83
C ASN A 55 -14.55 3.17 6.14
N GLU A 56 -14.22 2.38 7.17
CA GLU A 56 -13.82 2.86 8.48
C GLU A 56 -12.50 3.64 8.40
N MET A 57 -11.54 3.11 7.67
CA MET A 57 -10.24 3.76 7.45
C MET A 57 -10.41 5.09 6.72
N ILE A 58 -11.12 5.12 5.61
CA ILE A 58 -11.41 6.34 4.84
C ILE A 58 -12.14 7.36 5.71
N HIS A 59 -13.09 6.92 6.54
CA HIS A 59 -13.82 7.80 7.45
C HIS A 59 -12.87 8.53 8.41
N ILE A 60 -11.96 7.83 9.06
CA ILE A 60 -10.97 8.43 9.95
C ILE A 60 -10.05 9.39 9.18
N MET A 61 -9.45 8.94 8.08
CA MET A 61 -8.50 9.74 7.31
C MET A 61 -9.08 11.04 6.76
N ARG A 62 -10.38 11.05 6.38
CA ARG A 62 -11.05 12.26 5.88
C ARG A 62 -11.09 13.41 6.87
N HIS A 63 -11.09 13.13 8.17
CA HIS A 63 -11.03 14.19 9.19
C HIS A 63 -9.71 14.96 9.17
N TYR A 64 -8.64 14.33 8.67
CA TYR A 64 -7.28 14.85 8.63
C TYR A 64 -6.75 15.08 7.21
N GLU A 65 -7.57 14.91 6.17
CA GLU A 65 -7.19 14.85 4.76
C GLU A 65 -6.28 16.01 4.33
N LYS A 66 -6.59 17.24 4.77
CA LYS A 66 -5.82 18.44 4.42
C LYS A 66 -4.45 18.54 5.09
N GLU A 67 -4.30 17.85 6.21
CA GLU A 67 -3.13 17.93 7.09
C GLU A 67 -2.18 16.76 6.90
N LEU A 68 -2.68 15.63 6.37
CA LEU A 68 -1.90 14.42 6.13
C LEU A 68 -0.72 14.71 5.18
N PRO A 69 0.52 14.32 5.56
CA PRO A 69 1.70 14.54 4.71
C PRO A 69 1.74 13.63 3.49
N GLY A 70 1.04 12.48 3.54
CA GLY A 70 1.03 11.44 2.52
C GLY A 70 1.36 10.06 3.09
N GLY A 71 1.54 9.09 2.21
CA GLY A 71 1.88 7.74 2.61
C GLY A 71 1.57 6.69 1.56
N VAL A 72 1.56 5.43 1.98
CA VAL A 72 1.27 4.28 1.13
C VAL A 72 0.15 3.44 1.74
N PHE A 73 -0.83 3.09 0.93
CA PHE A 73 -1.74 1.99 1.21
C PHE A 73 -1.03 0.70 0.81
N HIS A 74 -0.40 0.09 1.79
CA HIS A 74 0.43 -1.09 1.65
C HIS A 74 -0.40 -2.31 1.23
N CYS A 75 0.22 -3.20 0.47
CA CYS A 75 -0.35 -4.48 0.01
C CYS A 75 -1.75 -4.35 -0.60
N PHE A 76 -1.92 -3.38 -1.52
CA PHE A 76 -3.22 -3.16 -2.16
C PHE A 76 -3.64 -4.39 -2.97
N THR A 77 -4.81 -4.91 -2.64
CA THR A 77 -5.44 -6.07 -3.29
C THR A 77 -6.89 -5.82 -3.67
N GLY A 78 -7.32 -4.55 -3.64
CA GLY A 78 -8.66 -4.12 -3.97
C GLY A 78 -8.96 -4.12 -5.46
N ASN A 79 -10.13 -3.62 -5.80
CA ASN A 79 -10.59 -3.43 -7.17
C ASN A 79 -10.42 -1.96 -7.62
N GLN A 80 -10.78 -1.68 -8.88
CA GLN A 80 -10.71 -0.34 -9.46
C GLN A 80 -11.39 0.72 -8.60
N LYS A 81 -12.62 0.49 -8.10
CA LYS A 81 -13.35 1.45 -7.29
C LYS A 81 -12.67 1.76 -5.97
N GLU A 82 -12.12 0.74 -5.31
CA GLU A 82 -11.36 0.91 -4.07
C GLU A 82 -10.07 1.69 -4.31
N ALA A 83 -9.38 1.44 -5.43
CA ALA A 83 -8.22 2.22 -5.84
C ALA A 83 -8.56 3.70 -6.04
N GLU A 84 -9.64 4.00 -6.78
CA GLU A 84 -10.13 5.36 -6.99
C GLU A 84 -10.48 6.08 -5.68
N GLU A 85 -11.06 5.36 -4.72
CA GLU A 85 -11.40 5.94 -3.40
C GLU A 85 -10.15 6.26 -2.58
N PHE A 86 -9.15 5.37 -2.56
CA PHE A 86 -7.88 5.62 -1.85
C PHE A 86 -7.08 6.76 -2.48
N LEU A 87 -7.08 6.86 -3.81
CA LEU A 87 -6.34 7.89 -4.54
C LEU A 87 -6.99 9.28 -4.49
N ARG A 88 -8.17 9.44 -3.85
CA ARG A 88 -8.69 10.75 -3.45
C ARG A 88 -7.80 11.45 -2.43
N PHE A 89 -7.01 10.70 -1.68
CA PHE A 89 -5.96 11.26 -0.84
C PHE A 89 -4.74 11.57 -1.73
N ASP A 90 -4.63 12.80 -2.20
CA ASP A 90 -3.71 13.24 -3.25
C ASP A 90 -2.23 12.87 -3.04
N ARG A 91 -1.80 12.75 -1.78
CA ARG A 91 -0.41 12.48 -1.41
C ARG A 91 -0.15 11.02 -1.05
N PHE A 92 -1.11 10.13 -1.36
CA PHE A 92 -0.97 8.71 -1.09
C PHE A 92 -0.76 7.92 -2.37
N VAL A 93 0.01 6.86 -2.26
CA VAL A 93 0.26 5.90 -3.34
C VAL A 93 -0.23 4.50 -2.94
N LEU A 94 -0.37 3.61 -3.91
CA LEU A 94 -0.70 2.20 -3.67
C LEU A 94 0.58 1.37 -3.70
N GLY A 95 0.82 0.60 -2.63
CA GLY A 95 1.84 -0.43 -2.56
C GLY A 95 1.34 -1.71 -3.23
N VAL A 96 2.00 -2.15 -4.30
CA VAL A 96 1.57 -3.30 -5.09
C VAL A 96 2.63 -4.39 -5.05
N GLY A 97 2.23 -5.56 -4.59
CA GLY A 97 3.10 -6.71 -4.38
C GLY A 97 2.72 -7.94 -5.17
N GLY A 98 3.17 -9.11 -4.70
CA GLY A 98 3.10 -10.41 -5.36
C GLY A 98 1.70 -10.84 -5.81
N VAL A 99 0.64 -10.37 -5.15
CA VAL A 99 -0.76 -10.70 -5.52
C VAL A 99 -1.08 -10.26 -6.95
N SER A 100 -0.48 -9.19 -7.46
CA SER A 100 -0.67 -8.73 -8.85
C SER A 100 -0.30 -9.78 -9.90
N THR A 101 0.58 -10.71 -9.56
CA THR A 101 1.03 -11.80 -10.45
C THR A 101 0.09 -13.02 -10.46
N PHE A 102 -0.88 -13.08 -9.52
CA PHE A 102 -1.73 -14.27 -9.38
C PHE A 102 -2.80 -14.36 -10.47
N LYS A 103 -3.07 -15.57 -10.95
CA LYS A 103 -4.09 -15.81 -11.99
C LYS A 103 -5.50 -15.39 -11.57
N SER A 104 -5.79 -15.46 -10.27
CA SER A 104 -7.09 -15.08 -9.70
C SER A 104 -7.20 -13.58 -9.36
N SER A 105 -6.13 -12.82 -9.56
CA SER A 105 -6.11 -11.38 -9.31
C SER A 105 -6.51 -10.60 -10.55
N HIS A 106 -7.36 -9.59 -10.39
CA HIS A 106 -7.74 -8.65 -11.44
C HIS A 106 -6.86 -7.38 -11.46
N LEU A 107 -5.83 -7.30 -10.59
CA LEU A 107 -4.99 -6.12 -10.47
C LEU A 107 -4.27 -5.74 -11.78
N ARG A 108 -3.97 -6.71 -12.65
CA ARG A 108 -3.35 -6.46 -13.95
C ARG A 108 -4.23 -5.66 -14.91
N GLU A 109 -5.53 -5.78 -14.75
CA GLU A 109 -6.55 -5.08 -15.53
C GLU A 109 -7.01 -3.80 -14.80
N ASP A 110 -7.25 -3.90 -13.51
CA ASP A 110 -7.82 -2.83 -12.68
C ASP A 110 -6.83 -1.67 -12.48
N LEU A 111 -5.55 -1.97 -12.21
CA LEU A 111 -4.56 -0.93 -11.94
C LEU A 111 -4.33 -0.01 -13.16
N PRO A 112 -4.05 -0.52 -14.37
CA PRO A 112 -3.87 0.36 -15.53
C PRO A 112 -5.12 1.18 -15.89
N ALA A 113 -6.30 0.67 -15.55
CA ALA A 113 -7.57 1.33 -15.83
C ALA A 113 -7.88 2.48 -14.86
N ALA A 114 -7.41 2.41 -13.60
CA ALA A 114 -7.82 3.31 -12.52
C ALA A 114 -6.67 4.08 -11.86
N VAL A 115 -5.43 3.60 -11.98
CA VAL A 115 -4.29 4.08 -11.21
C VAL A 115 -3.20 4.62 -12.13
N PRO A 116 -2.92 5.93 -12.09
CA PRO A 116 -1.77 6.48 -12.81
C PRO A 116 -0.46 5.93 -12.25
N LEU A 117 0.55 5.78 -13.10
CA LEU A 117 1.81 5.15 -12.74
C LEU A 117 2.60 5.92 -11.66
N ASP A 118 2.40 7.23 -11.55
CA ASP A 118 2.97 8.08 -10.51
C ASP A 118 2.30 7.91 -9.13
N ARG A 119 1.34 7.01 -9.03
CA ARG A 119 0.62 6.68 -7.79
C ARG A 119 0.82 5.21 -7.38
N ILE A 120 1.86 4.53 -7.90
CA ILE A 120 2.22 3.15 -7.57
C ILE A 120 3.64 3.09 -7.03
N VAL A 121 3.82 2.33 -5.97
CA VAL A 121 5.11 1.85 -5.50
C VAL A 121 5.10 0.32 -5.44
N LEU A 122 6.26 -0.30 -5.62
CA LEU A 122 6.40 -1.75 -5.57
C LEU A 122 6.83 -2.20 -4.17
N GLU A 123 6.33 -3.34 -3.78
CA GLU A 123 6.66 -3.97 -2.50
C GLU A 123 6.66 -5.49 -2.59
N THR A 124 7.08 -6.17 -1.54
CA THR A 124 7.12 -7.63 -1.51
C THR A 124 6.22 -8.25 -0.45
N ASP A 125 6.02 -7.58 0.68
CA ASP A 125 5.40 -8.14 1.90
C ASP A 125 6.10 -9.43 2.36
N SER A 126 7.42 -9.53 2.13
CA SER A 126 8.21 -10.72 2.53
C SER A 126 8.15 -10.94 4.04
N PRO A 127 8.05 -12.19 4.48
CA PRO A 127 8.20 -13.46 3.75
C PRO A 127 6.91 -14.02 3.13
N TYR A 128 5.84 -13.22 3.09
CA TYR A 128 4.53 -13.62 2.60
C TYR A 128 4.33 -13.25 1.11
N MET A 129 3.22 -13.65 0.53
CA MET A 129 2.72 -13.22 -0.78
C MET A 129 3.72 -13.40 -1.95
N ALA A 130 4.53 -14.49 -1.93
CA ALA A 130 5.47 -14.76 -3.01
C ALA A 130 4.81 -14.70 -4.38
N PRO A 131 5.37 -13.93 -5.35
CA PRO A 131 4.81 -13.80 -6.69
C PRO A 131 4.94 -15.09 -7.51
N VAL A 132 4.24 -15.19 -8.63
CA VAL A 132 4.49 -16.22 -9.65
C VAL A 132 5.85 -15.89 -10.30
N PRO A 133 6.76 -16.90 -10.52
CA PRO A 133 6.54 -18.34 -10.37
C PRO A 133 6.86 -18.93 -8.98
N HIS A 134 7.11 -18.11 -7.98
CA HIS A 134 7.58 -18.53 -6.66
C HIS A 134 6.48 -18.87 -5.65
N ARG A 135 5.22 -18.97 -6.11
CA ARG A 135 4.07 -19.33 -5.25
C ARG A 135 4.32 -20.58 -4.41
N GLY A 136 3.92 -20.48 -3.11
CA GLY A 136 4.11 -21.58 -2.15
C GLY A 136 5.51 -21.67 -1.55
N LYS A 137 6.43 -20.79 -1.92
CA LYS A 137 7.74 -20.64 -1.29
C LYS A 137 7.75 -19.42 -0.38
N ARG A 138 8.78 -19.32 0.46
CA ARG A 138 9.04 -18.09 1.23
C ARG A 138 9.37 -16.96 0.24
N ASN A 139 8.70 -15.83 0.41
CA ASN A 139 8.98 -14.64 -0.39
C ASN A 139 10.27 -13.95 0.09
N GLU A 140 10.93 -13.23 -0.80
CA GLU A 140 12.12 -12.43 -0.52
C GLU A 140 12.14 -11.16 -1.38
N SER A 141 12.91 -10.15 -0.96
CA SER A 141 12.93 -8.85 -1.62
C SER A 141 13.36 -8.93 -3.09
N ALA A 142 14.21 -9.90 -3.47
CA ALA A 142 14.63 -10.09 -4.86
C ALA A 142 13.48 -10.43 -5.81
N PHE A 143 12.39 -11.02 -5.31
CA PHE A 143 11.23 -11.37 -6.14
C PHE A 143 10.36 -10.18 -6.55
N ILE A 144 10.69 -8.96 -6.11
CA ILE A 144 10.03 -7.73 -6.58
C ILE A 144 10.12 -7.56 -8.10
N VAL A 145 11.14 -8.14 -8.73
CA VAL A 145 11.34 -8.13 -10.20
C VAL A 145 10.15 -8.79 -10.91
N GLU A 146 9.60 -9.86 -10.37
CA GLU A 146 8.43 -10.55 -10.96
C GLU A 146 7.18 -9.67 -10.94
N VAL A 147 7.01 -8.88 -9.87
CA VAL A 147 5.94 -7.90 -9.75
C VAL A 147 6.14 -6.78 -10.77
N MET A 148 7.34 -6.25 -10.85
CA MET A 148 7.73 -5.20 -11.79
C MET A 148 7.47 -5.62 -13.25
N CYS A 149 7.98 -6.77 -13.69
CA CYS A 149 7.77 -7.27 -15.06
C CYS A 149 6.28 -7.47 -15.38
N THR A 150 5.52 -8.03 -14.42
CA THR A 150 4.08 -8.24 -14.58
C THR A 150 3.35 -6.92 -14.79
N LEU A 151 3.62 -5.92 -13.96
CA LEU A 151 2.94 -4.63 -14.03
C LEU A 151 3.41 -3.78 -15.22
N ALA A 152 4.69 -3.79 -15.57
CA ALA A 152 5.19 -3.13 -16.78
C ALA A 152 4.44 -3.64 -18.03
N SER A 153 4.28 -4.95 -18.14
CA SER A 153 3.48 -5.58 -19.21
C SER A 153 2.02 -5.12 -19.17
N SER A 154 1.41 -5.03 -17.99
CA SER A 154 0.01 -4.60 -17.83
C SER A 154 -0.19 -3.14 -18.23
N TYR A 155 0.77 -2.26 -17.90
CA TYR A 155 0.76 -0.85 -18.31
C TYR A 155 1.23 -0.62 -19.74
N GLY A 156 1.72 -1.64 -20.43
CA GLY A 156 2.19 -1.53 -21.81
C GLY A 156 3.43 -0.67 -21.98
N ILE A 157 4.32 -0.64 -20.98
CA ILE A 157 5.56 0.14 -21.00
C ILE A 157 6.77 -0.74 -20.75
N ASP A 158 7.94 -0.22 -21.12
CA ASP A 158 9.23 -0.89 -20.90
C ASP A 158 9.53 -1.09 -19.41
N GLU A 159 10.15 -2.21 -19.05
CA GLU A 159 10.45 -2.58 -17.67
C GLU A 159 11.37 -1.58 -16.96
N ALA A 160 12.39 -1.07 -17.66
CA ALA A 160 13.30 -0.09 -17.10
C ALA A 160 12.62 1.25 -16.85
N GLU A 161 11.73 1.67 -17.75
CA GLU A 161 10.92 2.88 -17.59
C GLU A 161 9.90 2.71 -16.45
N PHE A 162 9.25 1.53 -16.33
CA PHE A 162 8.35 1.23 -15.22
C PHE A 162 9.10 1.31 -13.88
N ALA A 163 10.26 0.65 -13.77
CA ALA A 163 11.08 0.66 -12.57
C ALA A 163 11.54 2.08 -12.19
N ARG A 164 11.99 2.86 -13.19
CA ARG A 164 12.40 4.24 -12.98
C ARG A 164 11.26 5.08 -12.39
N ARG A 165 10.07 5.03 -13.00
CA ARG A 165 8.92 5.84 -12.57
C ARG A 165 8.39 5.43 -11.19
N THR A 166 8.29 4.13 -10.91
CA THR A 166 7.83 3.68 -9.58
C THR A 166 8.82 3.97 -8.47
N ASN A 167 10.13 4.03 -8.76
CA ASN A 167 11.15 4.47 -7.81
C ASN A 167 11.11 5.98 -7.54
N GLU A 168 10.66 6.79 -8.49
CA GLU A 168 10.48 8.24 -8.30
C GLU A 168 9.29 8.59 -7.40
N ASN A 169 8.40 7.63 -7.14
CA ASN A 169 7.22 7.81 -6.30
C ASN A 169 7.49 7.57 -4.80
N VAL A 170 8.72 7.19 -4.43
CA VAL A 170 9.10 6.85 -3.04
C VAL A 170 9.58 8.06 -2.23
#